data_5670e8a59197b9901abf2cb7e2b74739
#
_entry.id   5670e8a59197b9901abf2cb7e2b74739
#
_cell.length_a   1.000
_cell.length_b   1.000
_cell.length_c   1.000
_cell.angle_alpha   90.00
_cell.angle_beta   90.00
_cell.angle_gamma   90.00
#
_symmetry.space_group_name_H-M   'P 1'
#
loop_
_entity.id
_entity.type
_entity.pdbx_description
1 polymer ?
#
loop_
_entity_poly.entity_id
_entity_poly.type
_entity_poly.pdbx_seq_one_letter_code
_entity_poly.pdbx_strand_id
1 'polypeptide(L)'
;MPQTVIAGIGHYVPQNIITNQQLLKYMDTSDEWIQERTGIKERRYASRTGETTTTMGVEAAKIAIDKAGISAGDVDFIIFATLSPDYYFPGCGVLLQRALKMKEVGALDIRNQCSGFVYALSVADQFIKTGMYKNILLKKKKKHSFGLDFS
;
A
#
# COMPACT_ATOMS: atom_id res chain seq x y z
N MET A 1 5.51 6.56 28.81
CA MET A 1 4.97 6.85 27.48
C MET A 1 4.40 5.56 26.90
N PRO A 2 3.27 5.59 26.19
CA PRO A 2 2.76 4.39 25.55
C PRO A 2 3.78 3.84 24.54
N GLN A 3 3.84 2.52 24.42
CA GLN A 3 4.70 1.87 23.43
C GLN A 3 3.88 1.60 22.16
N THR A 4 4.47 1.89 21.02
CA THR A 4 3.88 1.57 19.71
C THR A 4 4.12 0.11 19.38
N VAL A 5 3.06 -0.60 19.02
CA VAL A 5 3.13 -2.00 18.56
C VAL A 5 2.46 -2.14 17.20
N ILE A 6 2.93 -3.07 16.40
CA ILE A 6 2.27 -3.46 15.16
C ILE A 6 1.28 -4.58 15.50
N ALA A 7 -0.01 -4.25 15.59
CA ALA A 7 -1.06 -5.18 15.99
C ALA A 7 -1.52 -6.10 14.84
N GLY A 8 -1.46 -5.64 13.61
CA GLY A 8 -1.86 -6.44 12.44
C GLY A 8 -1.16 -6.01 11.17
N ILE A 9 -0.89 -6.97 10.28
CA ILE A 9 -0.27 -6.74 8.98
C ILE A 9 -1.12 -7.40 7.91
N GLY A 10 -1.45 -6.64 6.86
CA GLY A 10 -2.15 -7.13 5.68
C GLY A 10 -1.43 -6.75 4.38
N HIS A 11 -1.57 -7.59 3.38
CA HIS A 11 -1.04 -7.31 2.05
C HIS A 11 -2.05 -7.72 0.98
N TYR A 12 -1.92 -7.11 -0.19
CA TYR A 12 -2.63 -7.48 -1.40
C TYR A 12 -1.68 -7.38 -2.58
N VAL A 13 -1.73 -8.35 -3.47
CA VAL A 13 -1.01 -8.34 -4.74
C VAL A 13 -2.01 -8.56 -5.88
N PRO A 14 -1.80 -7.90 -7.04
CA PRO A 14 -2.65 -8.09 -8.22
C PRO A 14 -2.72 -9.54 -8.68
N GLN A 15 -3.83 -9.91 -9.31
CA GLN A 15 -4.04 -11.29 -9.79
C GLN A 15 -3.28 -11.60 -11.07
N ASN A 16 -3.01 -10.59 -11.91
CA ASN A 16 -2.33 -10.77 -13.17
C ASN A 16 -0.83 -11.06 -12.97
N ILE A 17 -0.42 -12.28 -13.27
CA ILE A 17 0.96 -12.76 -13.16
C ILE A 17 1.66 -12.52 -14.49
N ILE A 18 2.85 -11.91 -14.44
CA ILE A 18 3.75 -11.74 -15.59
C ILE A 18 5.05 -12.48 -15.30
N THR A 19 5.33 -13.53 -16.07
CA THR A 19 6.57 -14.30 -15.96
C THR A 19 7.73 -13.63 -16.68
N ASN A 20 8.96 -14.06 -16.40
CA ASN A 20 10.13 -13.57 -17.13
C ASN A 20 10.00 -13.85 -18.62
N GLN A 21 9.50 -15.03 -19.01
CA GLN A 21 9.29 -15.40 -20.43
C GLN A 21 8.37 -14.42 -21.17
N GLN A 22 7.36 -13.89 -20.50
CA GLN A 22 6.46 -12.89 -21.10
C GLN A 22 7.15 -11.54 -21.33
N LEU A 23 8.19 -11.21 -20.54
CA LEU A 23 8.96 -9.97 -20.71
C LEU A 23 9.89 -10.02 -21.92
N LEU A 24 10.32 -11.20 -22.35
CA LEU A 24 11.20 -11.36 -23.53
C LEU A 24 10.58 -10.78 -24.82
N LYS A 25 9.26 -10.60 -24.83
CA LYS A 25 8.56 -9.99 -25.97
C LYS A 25 8.78 -8.48 -26.07
N TYR A 26 9.25 -7.86 -24.99
CA TYR A 26 9.32 -6.40 -24.85
C TYR A 26 10.74 -5.89 -24.60
N MET A 27 11.68 -6.78 -24.26
CA MET A 27 13.04 -6.37 -23.95
C MET A 27 14.04 -7.50 -24.23
N ASP A 28 15.25 -7.11 -24.60
CA ASP A 28 16.38 -8.04 -24.79
C ASP A 28 16.92 -8.47 -23.42
N THR A 29 16.52 -9.65 -22.98
CA THR A 29 16.90 -10.24 -21.68
C THR A 29 16.67 -11.75 -21.72
N SER A 30 16.99 -12.46 -20.63
CA SER A 30 16.66 -13.87 -20.45
C SER A 30 16.11 -14.13 -19.04
N ASP A 31 15.42 -15.26 -18.88
CA ASP A 31 14.93 -15.68 -17.56
C ASP A 31 16.09 -15.91 -16.59
N GLU A 32 17.17 -16.56 -17.05
CA GLU A 32 18.39 -16.81 -16.29
C GLU A 32 19.03 -15.51 -15.83
N TRP A 33 19.17 -14.53 -16.73
CA TRP A 33 19.75 -13.23 -16.43
C TRP A 33 18.97 -12.48 -15.35
N ILE A 34 17.63 -12.50 -15.45
CA ILE A 34 16.75 -11.84 -14.47
C ILE A 34 16.86 -12.55 -13.12
N GLN A 35 16.79 -13.88 -13.09
CA GLN A 35 16.85 -14.65 -11.84
C GLN A 35 18.23 -14.53 -11.16
N GLU A 36 19.31 -14.62 -11.90
CA GLU A 36 20.67 -14.49 -11.35
C GLU A 36 20.88 -13.13 -10.66
N ARG A 37 20.38 -12.05 -11.24
CA ARG A 37 20.57 -10.68 -10.71
C ARG A 37 19.56 -10.26 -9.67
N THR A 38 18.35 -10.78 -9.69
CA THR A 38 17.24 -10.27 -8.88
C THR A 38 16.51 -11.34 -8.06
N GLY A 39 16.66 -12.61 -8.40
CA GLY A 39 15.88 -13.72 -7.83
C GLY A 39 14.40 -13.72 -8.28
N ILE A 40 13.99 -12.79 -9.16
CA ILE A 40 12.59 -12.62 -9.56
C ILE A 40 12.23 -13.63 -10.64
N LYS A 41 11.25 -14.48 -10.38
CA LYS A 41 10.67 -15.43 -11.34
C LYS A 41 9.42 -14.88 -12.03
N GLU A 42 8.62 -14.13 -11.28
CA GLU A 42 7.39 -13.52 -11.75
C GLU A 42 7.10 -12.20 -11.02
N ARG A 43 6.24 -11.37 -11.59
CA ARG A 43 5.72 -10.15 -10.95
C ARG A 43 4.23 -10.05 -11.16
N ARG A 44 3.59 -9.19 -10.37
CA ARG A 44 2.16 -8.96 -10.42
C ARG A 44 1.87 -7.57 -10.98
N TYR A 45 1.12 -7.52 -12.07
CA TYR A 45 0.72 -6.27 -12.70
C TYR A 45 -0.73 -5.96 -12.35
N ALA A 46 -0.98 -4.75 -11.88
CA ALA A 46 -2.33 -4.30 -11.62
C ALA A 46 -3.13 -4.24 -12.92
N SER A 47 -4.36 -4.73 -12.88
CA SER A 47 -5.31 -4.55 -13.97
C SER A 47 -5.60 -3.05 -14.18
N ARG A 48 -5.78 -2.64 -15.42
CA ARG A 48 -6.22 -1.26 -15.74
C ARG A 48 -7.64 -0.99 -15.26
N THR A 49 -8.45 -2.03 -15.12
CA THR A 49 -9.82 -1.96 -14.63
C THR A 49 -9.91 -2.54 -13.22
N GLY A 50 -10.31 -1.70 -12.25
CA GLY A 50 -10.66 -2.13 -10.89
C GLY A 50 -9.51 -2.20 -9.87
N GLU A 51 -8.24 -2.43 -10.27
CA GLU A 51 -7.12 -2.46 -9.34
C GLU A 51 -6.41 -1.11 -9.26
N THR A 52 -7.00 -0.21 -8.52
CA THR A 52 -6.43 1.11 -8.22
C THR A 52 -5.54 1.07 -6.97
N THR A 53 -4.82 2.15 -6.69
CA THR A 53 -4.01 2.26 -5.47
C THR A 53 -4.90 2.14 -4.22
N THR A 54 -6.07 2.78 -4.24
CA THR A 54 -7.03 2.72 -3.14
C THR A 54 -7.67 1.33 -3.01
N THR A 55 -8.18 0.73 -4.10
CA THR A 55 -8.88 -0.57 -4.01
C THR A 55 -7.97 -1.67 -3.50
N MET A 56 -6.72 -1.73 -3.99
CA MET A 56 -5.71 -2.65 -3.46
C MET A 56 -5.35 -2.33 -2.00
N GLY A 57 -5.40 -1.04 -1.63
CA GLY A 57 -5.23 -0.56 -0.26
C GLY A 57 -6.32 -1.07 0.66
N VAL A 58 -7.56 -1.04 0.23
CA VAL A 58 -8.74 -1.53 0.97
C VAL A 58 -8.61 -3.01 1.30
N GLU A 59 -8.26 -3.85 0.33
CA GLU A 59 -8.14 -5.29 0.56
C GLU A 59 -7.03 -5.62 1.58
N ALA A 60 -5.89 -4.96 1.47
CA ALA A 60 -4.83 -5.14 2.46
C ALA A 60 -5.18 -4.58 3.84
N ALA A 61 -5.93 -3.46 3.91
CA ALA A 61 -6.38 -2.88 5.16
C ALA A 61 -7.38 -3.78 5.91
N LYS A 62 -8.32 -4.41 5.19
CA LYS A 62 -9.25 -5.39 5.78
C LYS A 62 -8.49 -6.51 6.49
N ILE A 63 -7.48 -7.08 5.84
CA ILE A 63 -6.65 -8.15 6.42
C ILE A 63 -5.88 -7.65 7.65
N ALA A 64 -5.34 -6.43 7.61
CA ALA A 64 -4.60 -5.87 8.75
C ALA A 64 -5.50 -5.62 9.96
N ILE A 65 -6.69 -5.06 9.73
CA ILE A 65 -7.71 -4.79 10.75
C ILE A 65 -8.18 -6.08 11.40
N ASP A 66 -8.51 -7.09 10.58
CA ASP A 66 -8.91 -8.41 11.06
C ASP A 66 -7.83 -9.06 11.93
N LYS A 67 -6.58 -9.08 11.46
CA LYS A 67 -5.45 -9.62 12.23
C LYS A 67 -5.12 -8.83 13.49
N ALA A 68 -5.45 -7.55 13.54
CA ALA A 68 -5.32 -6.74 14.75
C ALA A 68 -6.43 -7.02 15.78
N GLY A 69 -7.47 -7.79 15.41
CA GLY A 69 -8.62 -8.09 16.26
C GLY A 69 -9.49 -6.87 16.59
N ILE A 70 -9.51 -5.87 15.69
CA ILE A 70 -10.30 -4.65 15.84
C ILE A 70 -11.27 -4.48 14.64
N SER A 71 -12.17 -3.52 14.75
CA SER A 71 -13.05 -3.11 13.66
C SER A 71 -12.52 -1.84 12.95
N ALA A 72 -13.04 -1.56 11.77
CA ALA A 72 -12.75 -0.31 11.07
C ALA A 72 -13.20 0.94 11.88
N GLY A 73 -14.21 0.79 12.76
CA GLY A 73 -14.69 1.83 13.65
C GLY A 73 -13.72 2.19 14.80
N ASP A 74 -12.79 1.30 15.11
CA ASP A 74 -11.79 1.51 16.17
C ASP A 74 -10.54 2.26 15.70
N VAL A 75 -10.40 2.46 14.38
CA VAL A 75 -9.29 3.25 13.82
C VAL A 75 -9.53 4.74 14.07
N ASP A 76 -8.52 5.43 14.56
CA ASP A 76 -8.58 6.85 14.94
C ASP A 76 -7.94 7.77 13.90
N PHE A 77 -7.01 7.24 13.11
CA PHE A 77 -6.28 8.00 12.12
C PHE A 77 -5.77 7.11 10.98
N ILE A 78 -5.66 7.67 9.77
CA ILE A 78 -5.11 6.98 8.59
C ILE A 78 -3.84 7.69 8.13
N ILE A 79 -2.79 6.93 7.86
CA ILE A 79 -1.62 7.43 7.14
C ILE A 79 -1.46 6.62 5.87
N PHE A 80 -1.57 7.28 4.72
CA PHE A 80 -1.46 6.62 3.41
C PHE A 80 -0.22 7.10 2.67
N ALA A 81 0.79 6.24 2.55
CA ALA A 81 2.03 6.54 1.85
C ALA A 81 2.01 5.99 0.42
N THR A 82 2.01 6.87 -0.57
CA THR A 82 2.08 6.48 -1.98
C THR A 82 2.67 7.58 -2.86
N LEU A 83 3.41 7.17 -3.90
CA LEU A 83 3.84 8.07 -4.97
C LEU A 83 2.87 8.06 -6.16
N SER A 84 2.03 7.02 -6.25
CA SER A 84 1.09 6.82 -7.35
C SER A 84 -0.35 6.81 -6.83
N PRO A 85 -0.89 7.95 -6.36
CA PRO A 85 -2.28 8.02 -5.93
C PRO A 85 -3.24 7.84 -7.10
N ASP A 86 -4.50 7.51 -6.80
CA ASP A 86 -5.52 7.36 -7.83
C ASP A 86 -5.92 8.71 -8.41
N TYR A 87 -5.95 9.74 -7.55
CA TYR A 87 -6.22 11.13 -7.92
C TYR A 87 -5.20 12.06 -7.26
N TYR A 88 -5.01 13.22 -7.87
CA TYR A 88 -4.21 14.26 -7.25
C TYR A 88 -4.89 14.81 -5.99
N PHE A 89 -6.20 14.93 -6.06
CA PHE A 89 -7.11 15.33 -4.99
C PHE A 89 -8.50 14.69 -5.22
N PRO A 90 -9.16 14.13 -4.17
CA PRO A 90 -8.70 13.96 -2.80
C PRO A 90 -7.61 12.87 -2.69
N GLY A 91 -6.90 12.82 -1.53
CA GLY A 91 -5.86 11.83 -1.24
C GLY A 91 -6.42 10.41 -1.06
N CYS A 92 -5.53 9.42 -1.17
CA CYS A 92 -5.92 8.01 -1.03
C CYS A 92 -6.39 7.65 0.39
N GLY A 93 -5.94 8.37 1.42
CA GLY A 93 -6.37 8.14 2.80
C GLY A 93 -7.87 8.36 2.98
N VAL A 94 -8.40 9.45 2.42
CA VAL A 94 -9.85 9.76 2.45
C VAL A 94 -10.65 8.76 1.61
N LEU A 95 -10.12 8.34 0.45
CA LEU A 95 -10.77 7.33 -0.36
C LEU A 95 -10.83 5.97 0.34
N LEU A 96 -9.77 5.61 1.07
CA LEU A 96 -9.72 4.41 1.89
C LEU A 96 -10.75 4.44 3.02
N GLN A 97 -10.83 5.57 3.75
CA GLN A 97 -11.82 5.81 4.79
C GLN A 97 -13.25 5.55 4.28
N ARG A 98 -13.59 6.18 3.14
CA ARG A 98 -14.90 6.02 2.50
C ARG A 98 -15.18 4.57 2.11
N ALA A 99 -14.22 3.91 1.48
CA ALA A 99 -14.38 2.53 1.00
C ALA A 99 -14.54 1.51 2.14
N LEU A 100 -13.90 1.75 3.28
CA LEU A 100 -14.04 0.93 4.49
C LEU A 100 -15.25 1.32 5.36
N LYS A 101 -16.02 2.34 4.95
CA LYS A 101 -17.18 2.88 5.70
C LYS A 101 -16.80 3.24 7.15
N MET A 102 -15.63 3.81 7.34
CA MET A 102 -15.15 4.22 8.65
C MET A 102 -15.90 5.48 9.12
N LYS A 103 -15.90 5.69 10.44
CA LYS A 103 -16.30 6.99 11.02
C LYS A 103 -15.43 8.13 10.48
N GLU A 104 -15.78 9.36 10.75
CA GLU A 104 -14.93 10.52 10.42
C GLU A 104 -13.63 10.44 11.22
N VAL A 105 -12.52 10.26 10.53
CA VAL A 105 -11.16 10.23 11.08
C VAL A 105 -10.24 11.06 10.20
N GLY A 106 -9.19 11.60 10.81
CA GLY A 106 -8.14 12.30 10.06
C GLY A 106 -7.39 11.37 9.12
N ALA A 107 -6.97 11.89 7.96
CA ALA A 107 -6.16 11.16 7.01
C ALA A 107 -4.99 12.01 6.52
N LEU A 108 -3.78 11.45 6.60
CA LEU A 108 -2.54 12.05 6.13
C LEU A 108 -2.00 11.24 4.94
N ASP A 109 -1.91 11.87 3.79
CA ASP A 109 -1.26 11.28 2.61
C ASP A 109 0.20 11.73 2.52
N ILE A 110 1.13 10.77 2.55
CA ILE A 110 2.57 11.01 2.41
C ILE A 110 2.98 10.66 0.98
N ARG A 111 3.43 11.68 0.23
CA ARG A 111 3.94 11.48 -1.13
C ARG A 111 5.44 11.29 -1.10
N ASN A 112 5.85 10.03 -0.98
CA ASN A 112 7.24 9.65 -0.99
C ASN A 112 7.42 8.27 -1.64
N GLN A 113 8.63 8.00 -2.11
CA GLN A 113 9.02 6.76 -2.78
C GLN A 113 9.21 5.60 -1.79
N CYS A 114 10.40 4.99 -1.86
CA CYS A 114 10.71 3.76 -1.13
C CYS A 114 10.69 3.95 0.39
N SER A 115 11.18 5.09 0.88
CA SER A 115 11.22 5.45 2.31
C SER A 115 9.88 5.91 2.88
N GLY A 116 8.84 6.09 2.04
CA GLY A 116 7.52 6.57 2.50
C GLY A 116 6.89 5.73 3.60
N PHE A 117 7.16 4.42 3.63
CA PHE A 117 6.69 3.55 4.70
C PHE A 117 7.37 3.86 6.04
N VAL A 118 8.68 4.04 6.02
CA VAL A 118 9.46 4.34 7.24
C VAL A 118 9.08 5.71 7.80
N TYR A 119 8.89 6.71 6.94
CA TYR A 119 8.41 8.02 7.37
C TYR A 119 6.99 7.97 7.94
N ALA A 120 6.10 7.24 7.29
CA ALA A 120 4.75 7.02 7.80
C ALA A 120 4.75 6.32 9.17
N LEU A 121 5.63 5.33 9.35
CA LEU A 121 5.79 4.62 10.61
C LEU A 121 6.32 5.55 11.72
N SER A 122 7.30 6.41 11.41
CA SER A 122 7.82 7.40 12.35
C SER A 122 6.75 8.40 12.80
N VAL A 123 5.91 8.86 11.87
CA VAL A 123 4.79 9.75 12.19
C VAL A 123 3.77 9.04 13.08
N ALA A 124 3.39 7.80 12.72
CA ALA A 124 2.45 7.00 13.52
C ALA A 124 2.97 6.76 14.94
N ASP A 125 4.26 6.42 15.08
CA ASP A 125 4.90 6.22 16.37
C ASP A 125 4.81 7.46 17.26
N GLN A 126 5.07 8.64 16.72
CA GLN A 126 4.98 9.88 17.47
C GLN A 126 3.53 10.24 17.85
N PHE A 127 2.58 10.01 16.97
CA PHE A 127 1.17 10.22 17.28
C PHE A 127 0.68 9.33 18.43
N ILE A 128 1.11 8.06 18.46
CA ILE A 128 0.79 7.14 19.54
C ILE A 128 1.52 7.53 20.83
N LYS A 129 2.81 7.81 20.78
CA LYS A 129 3.62 8.19 21.97
C LYS A 129 3.15 9.46 22.64
N THR A 130 2.69 10.43 21.86
CA THR A 130 2.10 11.68 22.39
C THR A 130 0.68 11.52 22.91
N GLY A 131 0.05 10.35 22.70
CA GLY A 131 -1.33 10.09 23.09
C GLY A 131 -2.38 10.75 22.19
N MET A 132 -1.97 11.28 21.02
CA MET A 132 -2.89 11.94 20.08
C MET A 132 -3.87 10.95 19.48
N TYR A 133 -3.40 9.76 19.11
CA TYR A 133 -4.21 8.66 18.57
C TYR A 133 -3.80 7.34 19.21
N LYS A 134 -4.74 6.38 19.26
CA LYS A 134 -4.51 5.05 19.81
C LYS A 134 -4.32 4.00 18.72
N ASN A 135 -5.20 3.98 17.71
CA ASN A 135 -5.18 3.02 16.63
C ASN A 135 -4.98 3.75 15.29
N ILE A 136 -3.84 3.53 14.66
CA ILE A 136 -3.50 4.16 13.40
C ILE A 136 -3.43 3.10 12.30
N LEU A 137 -4.21 3.27 11.24
CA LEU A 137 -4.12 2.47 10.04
C LEU A 137 -3.05 3.06 9.10
N LEU A 138 -1.89 2.42 9.05
CA LEU A 138 -0.82 2.82 8.16
C LEU A 138 -0.86 1.98 6.89
N LYS A 139 -0.97 2.62 5.73
CA LYS A 139 -0.98 1.98 4.42
C LYS A 139 0.14 2.50 3.55
N LYS A 140 0.93 1.58 2.96
CA LYS A 140 1.83 1.90 1.84
C LYS A 140 1.40 1.16 0.60
N LYS A 141 1.32 1.85 -0.53
CA LYS A 141 1.13 1.24 -1.85
C LYS A 141 1.97 1.94 -2.91
N LYS A 142 2.53 1.13 -3.81
CA LYS A 142 3.26 1.60 -4.98
C LYS A 142 2.75 0.82 -6.20
N LYS A 143 2.25 1.55 -7.19
CA LYS A 143 1.69 0.99 -8.43
C LYS A 143 2.62 1.35 -9.58
N HIS A 144 3.63 0.51 -9.81
CA HIS A 144 4.64 0.76 -10.86
C HIS A 144 4.19 0.31 -12.25
N SER A 145 3.34 -0.72 -12.33
CA SER A 145 3.01 -1.37 -13.61
C SER A 145 2.33 -0.45 -14.64
N PHE A 146 1.83 0.72 -14.22
CA PHE A 146 1.25 1.71 -15.14
C PHE A 146 2.24 2.74 -15.66
N GLY A 147 3.42 2.79 -15.09
CA GLY A 147 4.51 3.65 -15.55
C GLY A 147 5.53 2.91 -16.42
N LEU A 148 5.26 1.65 -16.77
CA LEU A 148 6.10 0.89 -17.67
C LEU A 148 5.61 1.12 -19.10
N ASP A 149 6.50 1.64 -19.92
CA ASP A 149 6.32 1.77 -21.36
C ASP A 149 6.88 0.52 -22.03
N PHE A 150 6.06 -0.17 -22.81
CA PHE A 150 6.43 -1.34 -23.59
C PHE A 150 6.25 -1.09 -25.11
N SER A 151 6.12 0.18 -25.51
CA SER A 151 6.05 0.57 -26.94
C SER A 151 7.40 0.63 -27.61
#